data_4f66e4e5c68887de43098903cfcc11ed
#
_entry.id   4f66e4e5c68887de43098903cfcc11ed
#
_cell.length_a   1.000
_cell.length_b   1.000
_cell.length_c   1.000
_cell.angle_alpha   90.00
_cell.angle_beta   90.00
_cell.angle_gamma   90.00
#
_symmetry.space_group_name_H-M   'P 1'
#
loop_
_entity.id
_entity.type
_entity.pdbx_description
1 polymer ?
#
loop_
_entity_poly.entity_id
_entity_poly.type
_entity_poly.pdbx_seq_one_letter_code
_entity_poly.pdbx_strand_id
1 'polypeptide(L)'
;MLAVSSCHIMIRLVFMIILGVTMRKITLLTSILFFLFTAIANAHGPVRQKSEEQITINAPAEKVWAIIKNYGDLSWHPDVFNTSSEGGNKKGEIRVLTLKDGGTITEELKKYDEAKMSYAYKITEMSTAKTITHAGVEEKVPALPVDNYSASIEVEAKGDTSVVSWTAGYYRAYTNNNPPVEMNEETANAAVGAVLKTGLLNLKALAEK
;
A
#
# COMPACT_ATOMS: atom_id res chain seq x y z
N MET A 1 63.19 -29.85 51.07
CA MET A 1 62.56 -28.56 50.91
C MET A 1 62.27 -28.14 49.46
N LEU A 2 62.46 -29.04 48.51
CA LEU A 2 62.26 -28.79 47.04
C LEU A 2 60.93 -29.28 46.47
N ALA A 3 60.18 -30.16 47.16
CA ALA A 3 58.95 -30.74 46.62
C ALA A 3 57.68 -29.84 46.74
N VAL A 4 57.64 -28.90 47.68
CA VAL A 4 56.49 -28.02 47.92
C VAL A 4 56.43 -26.88 46.91
N SER A 5 57.56 -26.42 46.40
CA SER A 5 57.63 -25.33 45.43
C SER A 5 57.08 -25.73 44.06
N SER A 6 57.30 -26.98 43.64
CA SER A 6 56.88 -27.49 42.30
C SER A 6 55.37 -27.66 42.21
N CYS A 7 54.70 -28.00 43.34
CA CYS A 7 53.26 -28.20 43.39
C CYS A 7 52.50 -26.85 43.25
N HIS A 8 53.00 -25.78 43.85
CA HIS A 8 52.40 -24.45 43.76
C HIS A 8 52.52 -23.83 42.36
N ILE A 9 53.57 -24.11 41.63
CA ILE A 9 53.81 -23.65 40.27
C ILE A 9 52.82 -24.36 39.31
N MET A 10 52.65 -25.68 39.47
CA MET A 10 51.71 -26.45 38.64
C MET A 10 50.25 -26.03 38.86
N ILE A 11 49.83 -25.77 40.10
CA ILE A 11 48.47 -25.31 40.41
C ILE A 11 48.20 -23.93 39.79
N ARG A 12 49.14 -23.02 39.84
CA ARG A 12 49.02 -21.70 39.22
C ARG A 12 48.94 -21.78 37.69
N LEU A 13 49.72 -22.66 37.08
CA LEU A 13 49.73 -22.85 35.62
C LEU A 13 48.38 -23.44 35.13
N VAL A 14 47.85 -24.42 35.84
CA VAL A 14 46.54 -25.03 35.54
C VAL A 14 45.42 -24.01 35.72
N PHE A 15 45.46 -23.16 36.77
CA PHE A 15 44.46 -22.14 37.02
C PHE A 15 44.49 -21.06 35.93
N MET A 16 45.67 -20.62 35.45
CA MET A 16 45.80 -19.68 34.36
C MET A 16 45.28 -20.21 33.02
N ILE A 17 45.53 -21.49 32.74
CA ILE A 17 45.04 -22.14 31.51
C ILE A 17 43.50 -22.25 31.52
N ILE A 18 42.91 -22.65 32.69
CA ILE A 18 41.45 -22.74 32.83
C ILE A 18 40.81 -21.37 32.72
N LEU A 19 41.38 -20.33 33.33
CA LEU A 19 40.84 -18.95 33.23
C LEU A 19 40.95 -18.42 31.79
N GLY A 20 42.04 -18.67 31.10
CA GLY A 20 42.21 -18.26 29.69
C GLY A 20 41.22 -18.93 28.74
N VAL A 21 40.90 -20.22 28.95
CA VAL A 21 39.94 -20.97 28.12
C VAL A 21 38.48 -20.50 28.41
N THR A 22 38.13 -20.22 29.66
CA THR A 22 36.81 -19.70 30.00
C THR A 22 36.59 -18.29 29.48
N MET A 23 37.59 -17.40 29.60
CA MET A 23 37.52 -16.04 29.04
C MET A 23 37.35 -16.04 27.52
N ARG A 24 38.09 -16.91 26.80
CA ARG A 24 37.95 -17.06 25.34
C ARG A 24 36.54 -17.55 24.93
N LYS A 25 35.96 -18.48 25.68
CA LYS A 25 34.59 -18.98 25.41
C LYS A 25 33.51 -17.89 25.68
N ILE A 26 33.69 -17.10 26.74
CA ILE A 26 32.79 -15.98 27.06
C ILE A 26 32.89 -14.90 25.98
N THR A 27 34.06 -14.54 25.52
CA THR A 27 34.26 -13.54 24.46
C THR A 27 33.67 -14.02 23.13
N LEU A 28 33.78 -15.32 22.79
CA LEU A 28 33.13 -15.85 21.60
C LEU A 28 31.60 -15.85 21.70
N LEU A 29 31.04 -16.22 22.86
CA LEU A 29 29.59 -16.18 23.09
C LEU A 29 29.02 -14.76 23.01
N THR A 30 29.70 -13.77 23.60
CA THR A 30 29.28 -12.35 23.55
C THR A 30 29.39 -11.78 22.15
N SER A 31 30.40 -12.16 21.36
CA SER A 31 30.51 -11.74 19.95
C SER A 31 29.39 -12.32 19.07
N ILE A 32 29.03 -13.59 19.28
CA ILE A 32 27.93 -14.24 18.53
C ILE A 32 26.58 -13.61 18.92
N LEU A 33 26.36 -13.31 20.20
CA LEU A 33 25.17 -12.65 20.68
C LEU A 33 25.04 -11.21 20.12
N PHE A 34 26.14 -10.48 20.00
CA PHE A 34 26.16 -9.14 19.42
C PHE A 34 25.84 -9.16 17.91
N PHE A 35 26.35 -10.16 17.16
CA PHE A 35 26.03 -10.36 15.75
C PHE A 35 24.57 -10.76 15.51
N LEU A 36 23.95 -11.52 16.40
CA LEU A 36 22.53 -11.88 16.33
C LEU A 36 21.61 -10.66 16.56
N PHE A 37 22.03 -9.69 17.36
CA PHE A 37 21.24 -8.47 17.61
C PHE A 37 21.28 -7.47 16.44
N THR A 38 22.31 -7.47 15.61
CA THR A 38 22.40 -6.57 14.44
C THR A 38 21.61 -7.06 13.22
N ALA A 39 21.14 -8.31 13.22
CA ALA A 39 20.36 -8.88 12.12
C ALA A 39 18.86 -8.51 12.17
N ILE A 40 18.39 -7.74 13.17
CA ILE A 40 17.00 -7.23 13.23
C ILE A 40 16.87 -5.87 12.51
N ALA A 41 17.91 -5.44 11.80
CA ALA A 41 17.90 -4.17 11.10
C ALA A 41 17.07 -4.26 9.80
N ASN A 42 15.83 -3.77 9.90
CA ASN A 42 15.12 -3.09 8.80
C ASN A 42 14.82 -3.87 7.51
N ALA A 43 14.19 -5.03 7.61
CA ALA A 43 13.41 -5.57 6.49
C ALA A 43 12.00 -4.94 6.50
N HIS A 44 11.89 -3.61 6.43
CA HIS A 44 10.61 -2.93 6.29
C HIS A 44 10.30 -2.70 4.82
N GLY A 45 9.83 -3.74 4.16
CA GLY A 45 9.13 -3.59 2.87
C GLY A 45 7.88 -2.71 3.04
N PRO A 46 7.25 -2.27 1.93
CA PRO A 46 6.05 -1.45 2.00
C PRO A 46 4.94 -2.19 2.75
N VAL A 47 4.23 -1.48 3.63
CA VAL A 47 3.06 -2.00 4.34
C VAL A 47 1.82 -1.73 3.49
N ARG A 48 0.90 -2.72 3.39
CA ARG A 48 -0.37 -2.52 2.69
C ARG A 48 -1.20 -1.49 3.43
N GLN A 49 -1.52 -0.41 2.72
CA GLN A 49 -2.35 0.67 3.21
C GLN A 49 -3.82 0.38 2.90
N LYS A 50 -4.72 1.00 3.67
CA LYS A 50 -6.16 1.04 3.42
C LYS A 50 -6.63 2.48 3.50
N SER A 51 -7.35 2.94 2.48
CA SER A 51 -8.12 4.18 2.53
C SER A 51 -9.60 3.84 2.41
N GLU A 52 -10.43 4.54 3.17
CA GLU A 52 -11.87 4.37 3.15
C GLU A 52 -12.52 5.75 3.29
N GLU A 53 -13.34 6.09 2.32
CA GLU A 53 -14.14 7.31 2.33
C GLU A 53 -15.62 6.94 2.26
N GLN A 54 -16.43 7.65 3.02
CA GLN A 54 -17.86 7.41 3.10
C GLN A 54 -18.61 8.74 3.06
N ILE A 55 -19.74 8.75 2.35
CA ILE A 55 -20.59 9.94 2.26
C ILE A 55 -22.07 9.57 2.34
N THR A 56 -22.85 10.38 3.06
CA THR A 56 -24.32 10.31 3.03
C THR A 56 -24.84 11.24 1.93
N ILE A 57 -25.74 10.70 1.09
CA ILE A 57 -26.37 11.38 -0.04
C ILE A 57 -27.87 11.45 0.21
N ASN A 58 -28.48 12.63 0.07
CA ASN A 58 -29.92 12.85 0.23
C ASN A 58 -30.67 12.44 -1.06
N ALA A 59 -30.50 11.20 -1.43
CA ALA A 59 -31.18 10.56 -2.57
C ALA A 59 -31.31 9.06 -2.32
N PRO A 60 -32.35 8.40 -2.87
CA PRO A 60 -32.50 6.95 -2.81
C PRO A 60 -31.30 6.24 -3.43
N ALA A 61 -30.99 5.04 -2.90
CA ALA A 61 -29.81 4.28 -3.32
C ALA A 61 -29.86 3.91 -4.82
N GLU A 62 -31.04 3.62 -5.36
CA GLU A 62 -31.25 3.31 -6.76
C GLU A 62 -30.86 4.49 -7.68
N LYS A 63 -31.17 5.73 -7.25
CA LYS A 63 -30.79 6.94 -8.00
C LYS A 63 -29.27 7.12 -8.00
N VAL A 64 -28.63 6.92 -6.86
CA VAL A 64 -27.16 6.99 -6.74
C VAL A 64 -26.49 5.87 -7.53
N TRP A 65 -26.99 4.64 -7.38
CA TRP A 65 -26.49 3.49 -8.12
C TRP A 65 -26.61 3.66 -9.63
N ALA A 66 -27.71 4.21 -10.12
CA ALA A 66 -27.91 4.47 -11.55
C ALA A 66 -26.80 5.35 -12.16
N ILE A 67 -26.17 6.22 -11.39
CA ILE A 67 -25.05 7.08 -11.85
C ILE A 67 -23.77 6.25 -12.01
N ILE A 68 -23.48 5.32 -11.08
CA ILE A 68 -22.19 4.67 -11.00
C ILE A 68 -22.17 3.21 -11.46
N LYS A 69 -23.32 2.57 -11.68
CA LYS A 69 -23.46 1.15 -11.99
C LYS A 69 -22.79 0.69 -13.28
N ASN A 70 -22.62 1.57 -14.24
CA ASN A 70 -21.89 1.26 -15.46
C ASN A 70 -20.38 1.32 -15.16
N TYR A 71 -19.75 0.17 -14.97
CA TYR A 71 -18.32 0.11 -14.68
C TYR A 71 -17.48 0.77 -15.78
N GLY A 72 -17.90 0.67 -17.03
CA GLY A 72 -17.21 1.26 -18.19
C GLY A 72 -17.29 2.80 -18.24
N ASP A 73 -18.03 3.44 -17.33
CA ASP A 73 -18.21 4.88 -17.33
C ASP A 73 -17.80 5.49 -15.97
N LEU A 74 -16.74 6.28 -15.96
CA LEU A 74 -16.29 7.05 -14.80
C LEU A 74 -16.41 8.56 -15.02
N SER A 75 -17.26 9.01 -15.94
CA SER A 75 -17.49 10.43 -16.24
C SER A 75 -18.04 11.24 -15.06
N TRP A 76 -18.60 10.54 -14.07
CA TRP A 76 -19.04 11.14 -12.81
C TRP A 76 -17.86 11.54 -11.88
N HIS A 77 -16.63 11.08 -12.17
CA HIS A 77 -15.44 11.48 -11.40
C HIS A 77 -14.77 12.72 -12.03
N PRO A 78 -14.61 13.83 -11.29
CA PRO A 78 -14.19 15.09 -11.89
C PRO A 78 -12.76 15.12 -12.41
N ASP A 79 -11.88 14.21 -11.95
CA ASP A 79 -10.49 14.13 -12.40
C ASP A 79 -10.32 13.25 -13.66
N VAL A 80 -11.38 12.57 -14.09
CA VAL A 80 -11.39 11.76 -15.32
C VAL A 80 -11.87 12.61 -16.48
N PHE A 81 -11.06 12.66 -17.54
CA PHE A 81 -11.41 13.34 -18.79
C PHE A 81 -12.22 12.42 -19.70
N ASN A 82 -11.80 11.16 -19.82
CA ASN A 82 -12.46 10.16 -20.67
C ASN A 82 -12.30 8.76 -20.09
N THR A 83 -13.29 7.90 -20.35
CA THR A 83 -13.23 6.46 -20.06
C THR A 83 -13.44 5.70 -21.36
N SER A 84 -12.55 4.76 -21.68
CA SER A 84 -12.70 3.80 -22.78
C SER A 84 -12.89 2.40 -22.21
N SER A 85 -13.93 1.70 -22.66
CA SER A 85 -14.27 0.32 -22.27
C SER A 85 -15.05 -0.33 -23.40
N GLU A 86 -14.97 -1.65 -23.53
CA GLU A 86 -15.82 -2.41 -24.46
C GLU A 86 -17.26 -2.51 -23.97
N GLY A 87 -17.51 -2.21 -22.70
CA GLY A 87 -18.81 -2.18 -22.05
C GLY A 87 -19.22 -3.53 -21.46
N GLY A 88 -20.07 -3.45 -20.46
CA GLY A 88 -20.62 -4.59 -19.77
C GLY A 88 -19.99 -4.83 -18.39
N ASN A 89 -20.81 -5.03 -17.37
CA ASN A 89 -20.40 -5.21 -15.99
C ASN A 89 -19.98 -6.66 -15.70
N LYS A 90 -19.13 -7.25 -16.55
CA LYS A 90 -18.65 -8.63 -16.40
C LYS A 90 -17.28 -8.67 -15.76
N LYS A 91 -17.05 -9.65 -14.89
CA LYS A 91 -15.72 -9.90 -14.33
C LYS A 91 -14.69 -10.04 -15.47
N GLY A 92 -13.57 -9.33 -15.34
CA GLY A 92 -12.52 -9.26 -16.34
C GLY A 92 -12.67 -8.09 -17.32
N GLU A 93 -13.78 -7.35 -17.27
CA GLU A 93 -13.95 -6.12 -18.04
C GLU A 93 -12.83 -5.15 -17.76
N ILE A 94 -12.27 -4.59 -18.82
CA ILE A 94 -11.19 -3.60 -18.76
C ILE A 94 -11.77 -2.22 -19.08
N ARG A 95 -11.40 -1.23 -18.28
CA ARG A 95 -11.57 0.18 -18.63
C ARG A 95 -10.24 0.91 -18.59
N VAL A 96 -10.07 1.87 -19.48
CA VAL A 96 -8.91 2.77 -19.51
C VAL A 96 -9.40 4.18 -19.21
N LEU A 97 -8.90 4.74 -18.14
CA LEU A 97 -9.17 6.11 -17.72
C LEU A 97 -8.11 7.01 -18.32
N THR A 98 -8.52 8.10 -18.95
CA THR A 98 -7.66 9.24 -19.25
C THR A 98 -7.93 10.32 -18.24
N LEU A 99 -6.91 10.72 -17.49
CA LEU A 99 -7.01 11.76 -16.46
C LEU A 99 -6.92 13.15 -17.11
N LYS A 100 -7.37 14.18 -16.41
CA LYS A 100 -7.30 15.57 -16.90
C LYS A 100 -5.90 16.10 -17.10
N ASP A 101 -4.92 15.56 -16.40
CA ASP A 101 -3.49 15.86 -16.55
C ASP A 101 -2.82 15.10 -17.69
N GLY A 102 -3.57 14.25 -18.41
CA GLY A 102 -3.10 13.42 -19.51
C GLY A 102 -2.57 12.04 -19.09
N GLY A 103 -2.50 11.73 -17.82
CA GLY A 103 -2.16 10.40 -17.33
C GLY A 103 -3.21 9.35 -17.70
N THR A 104 -2.81 8.08 -17.73
CA THR A 104 -3.73 6.97 -17.99
C THR A 104 -3.66 5.91 -16.89
N ILE A 105 -4.82 5.32 -16.56
CA ILE A 105 -4.95 4.21 -15.62
C ILE A 105 -5.82 3.14 -16.27
N THR A 106 -5.31 1.92 -16.32
CA THR A 106 -6.05 0.74 -16.79
C THR A 106 -6.54 -0.05 -15.60
N GLU A 107 -7.82 -0.37 -15.57
CA GLU A 107 -8.48 -1.07 -14.48
C GLU A 107 -9.23 -2.31 -14.97
N GLU A 108 -9.26 -3.35 -14.14
CA GLU A 108 -9.96 -4.60 -14.40
C GLU A 108 -11.05 -4.82 -13.34
N LEU A 109 -12.30 -5.05 -13.79
CA LEU A 109 -13.43 -5.41 -12.94
C LEU A 109 -13.23 -6.80 -12.33
N LYS A 110 -13.24 -6.90 -11.01
CA LYS A 110 -13.05 -8.16 -10.29
C LYS A 110 -14.36 -8.78 -9.83
N LYS A 111 -15.33 -7.94 -9.44
CA LYS A 111 -16.63 -8.34 -8.97
C LYS A 111 -17.66 -7.25 -9.30
N TYR A 112 -18.87 -7.67 -9.67
CA TYR A 112 -20.03 -6.81 -9.83
C TYR A 112 -21.24 -7.50 -9.18
N ASP A 113 -22.00 -6.76 -8.40
CA ASP A 113 -23.18 -7.27 -7.68
C ASP A 113 -24.29 -6.22 -7.74
N GLU A 114 -25.20 -6.38 -8.72
CA GLU A 114 -26.33 -5.46 -8.91
C GLU A 114 -27.27 -5.44 -7.69
N ALA A 115 -27.51 -6.60 -7.07
CA ALA A 115 -28.41 -6.68 -5.92
C ALA A 115 -27.84 -6.00 -4.67
N LYS A 116 -26.52 -5.94 -4.55
CA LYS A 116 -25.80 -5.22 -3.48
C LYS A 116 -25.39 -3.82 -3.88
N MET A 117 -25.71 -3.38 -5.09
CA MET A 117 -25.28 -2.10 -5.62
C MET A 117 -23.77 -1.85 -5.39
N SER A 118 -22.94 -2.81 -5.75
CA SER A 118 -21.50 -2.76 -5.48
C SER A 118 -20.67 -3.37 -6.60
N TYR A 119 -19.45 -2.85 -6.75
CA TYR A 119 -18.43 -3.49 -7.58
C TYR A 119 -17.05 -3.33 -6.99
N ALA A 120 -16.13 -4.24 -7.37
CA ALA A 120 -14.73 -4.21 -6.98
C ALA A 120 -13.84 -4.36 -8.21
N TYR A 121 -12.71 -3.66 -8.21
CA TYR A 121 -11.77 -3.59 -9.33
C TYR A 121 -10.34 -3.49 -8.84
N LYS A 122 -9.38 -3.63 -9.74
CA LYS A 122 -7.96 -3.41 -9.49
C LYS A 122 -7.34 -2.61 -10.63
N ILE A 123 -6.29 -1.87 -10.33
CA ILE A 123 -5.42 -1.27 -11.34
C ILE A 123 -4.49 -2.36 -11.88
N THR A 124 -4.35 -2.42 -13.20
CA THR A 124 -3.45 -3.35 -13.90
C THR A 124 -2.27 -2.64 -14.54
N GLU A 125 -2.44 -1.36 -14.94
CA GLU A 125 -1.41 -0.56 -15.57
C GLU A 125 -1.65 0.92 -15.30
N MET A 126 -0.56 1.70 -15.25
CA MET A 126 -0.59 3.17 -15.15
C MET A 126 0.50 3.77 -16.01
N SER A 127 0.22 4.93 -16.61
CA SER A 127 1.25 5.74 -17.27
C SER A 127 2.22 6.33 -16.24
N THR A 128 3.40 6.70 -16.70
CA THR A 128 4.37 7.48 -15.91
C THR A 128 3.96 8.95 -15.90
N ALA A 129 3.73 9.52 -14.73
CA ALA A 129 3.44 10.94 -14.56
C ALA A 129 4.71 11.79 -14.69
N LYS A 130 5.80 11.33 -14.07
CA LYS A 130 7.12 11.99 -14.13
C LYS A 130 8.25 11.00 -13.85
N THR A 131 9.47 11.36 -14.26
CA THR A 131 10.70 10.66 -13.88
C THR A 131 11.44 11.52 -12.87
N ILE A 132 12.01 10.89 -11.85
CA ILE A 132 12.84 11.52 -10.81
C ILE A 132 14.16 10.79 -10.70
N THR A 133 15.18 11.43 -10.11
CA THR A 133 16.43 10.75 -9.75
C THR A 133 16.44 10.49 -8.26
N HIS A 134 16.54 9.23 -7.85
CA HIS A 134 16.62 8.81 -6.44
C HIS A 134 17.81 7.89 -6.24
N ALA A 135 18.70 8.22 -5.27
CA ALA A 135 19.95 7.47 -5.00
C ALA A 135 20.81 7.21 -6.27
N GLY A 136 20.80 8.15 -7.24
CA GLY A 136 21.56 8.05 -8.49
C GLY A 136 20.90 7.19 -9.57
N VAL A 137 19.66 6.72 -9.37
CA VAL A 137 18.88 5.91 -10.33
C VAL A 137 17.66 6.71 -10.78
N GLU A 138 17.30 6.57 -12.07
CA GLU A 138 16.03 7.10 -12.58
C GLU A 138 14.86 6.22 -12.13
N GLU A 139 13.87 6.85 -11.48
CA GLU A 139 12.65 6.23 -11.03
C GLU A 139 11.43 6.85 -11.70
N LYS A 140 10.50 6.01 -12.16
CA LYS A 140 9.25 6.44 -12.80
C LYS A 140 8.14 6.54 -11.76
N VAL A 141 7.62 7.73 -11.54
CA VAL A 141 6.46 7.98 -10.67
C VAL A 141 5.20 7.70 -11.48
N PRO A 142 4.34 6.75 -11.09
CA PRO A 142 3.09 6.45 -11.80
C PRO A 142 2.05 7.56 -11.63
N ALA A 143 1.03 7.57 -12.49
CA ALA A 143 -0.07 8.55 -12.47
C ALA A 143 -0.79 8.60 -11.11
N LEU A 144 -0.95 7.47 -10.44
CA LEU A 144 -1.30 7.39 -9.01
C LEU A 144 -0.11 6.73 -8.29
N PRO A 145 0.47 7.34 -7.24
CA PRO A 145 1.74 6.87 -6.64
C PRO A 145 1.57 5.63 -5.74
N VAL A 146 0.95 4.58 -6.28
CA VAL A 146 0.64 3.31 -5.60
C VAL A 146 1.05 2.11 -6.43
N ASP A 147 1.18 0.96 -5.76
CA ASP A 147 1.36 -0.36 -6.35
C ASP A 147 0.28 -1.33 -5.83
N ASN A 148 -0.05 -2.33 -6.62
CA ASN A 148 -1.01 -3.39 -6.29
C ASN A 148 -2.34 -2.85 -5.69
N TYR A 149 -2.90 -1.84 -6.36
CA TYR A 149 -4.14 -1.17 -5.97
C TYR A 149 -5.36 -2.03 -6.29
N SER A 150 -6.26 -2.11 -5.33
CA SER A 150 -7.60 -2.67 -5.51
C SER A 150 -8.61 -1.85 -4.73
N ALA A 151 -9.82 -1.69 -5.25
CA ALA A 151 -10.86 -0.92 -4.60
C ALA A 151 -12.24 -1.57 -4.76
N SER A 152 -13.17 -1.15 -3.90
CA SER A 152 -14.59 -1.46 -4.00
C SER A 152 -15.42 -0.24 -3.66
N ILE A 153 -16.54 -0.08 -4.36
CA ILE A 153 -17.56 0.91 -4.07
C ILE A 153 -18.88 0.20 -3.83
N GLU A 154 -19.65 0.67 -2.86
CA GLU A 154 -20.94 0.12 -2.45
C GLU A 154 -21.90 1.25 -2.09
N VAL A 155 -23.17 1.09 -2.49
CA VAL A 155 -24.27 2.01 -2.17
C VAL A 155 -25.23 1.29 -1.24
N GLU A 156 -25.40 1.77 -0.03
CA GLU A 156 -26.34 1.22 0.96
C GLU A 156 -27.56 2.12 1.11
N ALA A 157 -28.76 1.55 1.01
CA ALA A 157 -30.02 2.28 1.20
C ALA A 157 -30.23 2.59 2.70
N LYS A 158 -30.66 3.83 2.99
CA LYS A 158 -31.01 4.33 4.33
C LYS A 158 -32.35 5.10 4.26
N GLY A 159 -33.43 4.39 3.92
CA GLY A 159 -34.73 5.02 3.64
C GLY A 159 -34.66 5.91 2.39
N ASP A 160 -35.01 7.19 2.52
CA ASP A 160 -34.96 8.16 1.42
C ASP A 160 -33.56 8.71 1.12
N THR A 161 -32.56 8.27 1.90
CA THR A 161 -31.15 8.62 1.72
C THR A 161 -30.33 7.37 1.42
N SER A 162 -29.07 7.55 1.05
CA SER A 162 -28.12 6.48 0.84
C SER A 162 -26.77 6.79 1.44
N VAL A 163 -26.00 5.76 1.72
CA VAL A 163 -24.61 5.87 2.14
C VAL A 163 -23.75 5.20 1.07
N VAL A 164 -22.75 5.93 0.55
CA VAL A 164 -21.78 5.39 -0.39
C VAL A 164 -20.46 5.24 0.32
N SER A 165 -19.91 4.02 0.28
CA SER A 165 -18.60 3.68 0.82
C SER A 165 -17.65 3.31 -0.33
N TRP A 166 -16.48 3.93 -0.37
CA TRP A 166 -15.43 3.63 -1.34
C TRP A 166 -14.15 3.27 -0.59
N THR A 167 -13.74 2.02 -0.70
CA THR A 167 -12.58 1.47 0.01
C THR A 167 -11.51 1.07 -0.98
N ALA A 168 -10.26 1.41 -0.70
CA ALA A 168 -9.09 1.02 -1.48
C ALA A 168 -8.01 0.38 -0.60
N GLY A 169 -7.33 -0.63 -1.13
CA GLY A 169 -6.15 -1.25 -0.54
C GLY A 169 -5.00 -1.25 -1.53
N TYR A 170 -3.80 -0.81 -1.11
CA TYR A 170 -2.64 -0.59 -1.97
C TYR A 170 -1.33 -0.61 -1.18
N TYR A 171 -0.21 -0.58 -1.90
CA TYR A 171 1.10 -0.25 -1.36
C TYR A 171 1.56 1.08 -1.94
N ARG A 172 2.55 1.74 -1.32
CA ARG A 172 3.24 2.86 -1.96
C ARG A 172 3.91 2.39 -3.26
N ALA A 173 4.11 3.30 -4.22
CA ALA A 173 4.68 2.96 -5.51
C ALA A 173 6.14 2.47 -5.42
N TYR A 174 6.95 3.03 -4.51
CA TYR A 174 8.32 2.57 -4.29
C TYR A 174 8.38 1.40 -3.33
N THR A 175 8.74 0.21 -3.84
CA THR A 175 8.69 -1.04 -3.07
C THR A 175 9.96 -1.31 -2.25
N ASN A 176 11.07 -0.61 -2.53
CA ASN A 176 12.32 -0.75 -1.79
C ASN A 176 12.35 0.13 -0.54
N ASN A 177 13.41 -0.02 0.29
CA ASN A 177 13.65 0.81 1.46
C ASN A 177 14.00 2.26 1.05
N ASN A 178 13.78 3.21 1.97
CA ASN A 178 14.07 4.64 1.79
C ASN A 178 13.37 5.23 0.54
N PRO A 179 12.03 5.24 0.49
CA PRO A 179 11.29 5.76 -0.65
C PRO A 179 11.54 7.27 -0.84
N PRO A 180 11.61 7.76 -2.10
CA PRO A 180 11.53 9.18 -2.37
C PRO A 180 10.17 9.72 -1.92
N VAL A 181 10.09 11.01 -1.63
CA VAL A 181 8.86 11.65 -1.15
C VAL A 181 7.68 11.45 -2.09
N GLU A 182 7.93 11.43 -3.40
CA GLU A 182 6.91 11.24 -4.44
C GLU A 182 6.26 9.85 -4.45
N MET A 183 6.89 8.85 -3.85
CA MET A 183 6.45 7.45 -3.88
C MET A 183 6.43 6.79 -2.50
N ASN A 184 6.38 7.58 -1.43
CA ASN A 184 6.28 7.09 -0.04
C ASN A 184 4.82 6.83 0.37
N GLU A 185 4.61 6.32 1.58
CA GLU A 185 3.28 6.01 2.12
C GLU A 185 2.41 7.26 2.30
N GLU A 186 2.98 8.36 2.73
CA GLU A 186 2.26 9.61 2.97
C GLU A 186 1.68 10.16 1.65
N THR A 187 2.51 10.21 0.60
CA THR A 187 2.08 10.65 -0.73
C THR A 187 1.05 9.70 -1.33
N ALA A 188 1.22 8.38 -1.18
CA ALA A 188 0.25 7.39 -1.63
C ALA A 188 -1.10 7.57 -0.93
N ASN A 189 -1.10 7.72 0.41
CA ASN A 189 -2.32 7.89 1.21
C ASN A 189 -3.03 9.20 0.87
N ALA A 190 -2.29 10.30 0.72
CA ALA A 190 -2.85 11.59 0.34
C ALA A 190 -3.49 11.54 -1.05
N ALA A 191 -2.81 10.95 -2.04
CA ALA A 191 -3.31 10.85 -3.41
C ALA A 191 -4.57 9.97 -3.49
N VAL A 192 -4.56 8.79 -2.88
CA VAL A 192 -5.74 7.90 -2.88
C VAL A 192 -6.90 8.54 -2.13
N GLY A 193 -6.68 9.09 -0.95
CA GLY A 193 -7.73 9.78 -0.19
C GLY A 193 -8.36 10.94 -0.97
N ALA A 194 -7.55 11.72 -1.68
CA ALA A 194 -8.03 12.80 -2.54
C ALA A 194 -8.93 12.29 -3.67
N VAL A 195 -8.53 11.22 -4.37
CA VAL A 195 -9.32 10.59 -5.43
C VAL A 195 -10.68 10.13 -4.90
N LEU A 196 -10.70 9.33 -3.83
CA LEU A 196 -11.94 8.79 -3.27
C LEU A 196 -12.88 9.93 -2.81
N LYS A 197 -12.35 10.88 -2.07
CA LYS A 197 -13.11 12.01 -1.54
C LYS A 197 -13.69 12.91 -2.63
N THR A 198 -12.88 13.27 -3.62
CA THR A 198 -13.29 14.12 -4.74
C THR A 198 -14.39 13.46 -5.57
N GLY A 199 -14.25 12.16 -5.85
CA GLY A 199 -15.25 11.38 -6.57
C GLY A 199 -16.58 11.34 -5.79
N LEU A 200 -16.55 11.00 -4.50
CA LEU A 200 -17.75 10.92 -3.67
C LEU A 200 -18.46 12.28 -3.53
N LEU A 201 -17.73 13.37 -3.39
CA LEU A 201 -18.31 14.72 -3.32
C LEU A 201 -19.03 15.08 -4.63
N ASN A 202 -18.45 14.75 -5.78
CA ASN A 202 -19.10 15.00 -7.06
C ASN A 202 -20.32 14.09 -7.29
N LEU A 203 -20.21 12.81 -6.91
CA LEU A 203 -21.35 11.88 -6.96
C LEU A 203 -22.52 12.40 -6.15
N LYS A 204 -22.29 12.90 -4.94
CA LYS A 204 -23.30 13.56 -4.10
C LYS A 204 -23.93 14.74 -4.83
N ALA A 205 -23.12 15.64 -5.38
CA ALA A 205 -23.62 16.80 -6.10
C ALA A 205 -24.45 16.43 -7.34
N LEU A 206 -24.17 15.32 -8.00
CA LEU A 206 -24.94 14.81 -9.14
C LEU A 206 -26.26 14.17 -8.71
N ALA A 207 -26.25 13.40 -7.63
CA ALA A 207 -27.41 12.64 -7.17
C ALA A 207 -28.45 13.52 -6.46
N GLU A 208 -28.05 14.61 -5.84
CA GLU A 208 -28.93 15.55 -5.10
C GLU A 208 -29.55 16.64 -6.00
N LYS A 209 -29.27 16.63 -7.31
CA LYS A 209 -30.00 17.44 -8.30
C LYS A 209 -31.37 16.82 -8.61
#